data_2cea04196bf63c4d4bf8e92d3ae733cd
#
_entry.id   2cea04196bf63c4d4bf8e92d3ae733cd
#
_cell.length_a   1.000
_cell.length_b   1.000
_cell.length_c   1.000
_cell.angle_alpha   90.00
_cell.angle_beta   90.00
_cell.angle_gamma   90.00
#
_symmetry.space_group_name_H-M   'P 1'
#
loop_
_entity.id
_entity.type
_entity.pdbx_description
1 polymer ?
#
loop_
_entity_poly.entity_id
_entity_poly.type
_entity_poly.pdbx_seq_one_letter_code
_entity_poly.pdbx_strand_id
1 'polypeptide(L)'
;MTEREAMFYPELAKDDSLALHTDLYEINMMYTYFKKGIADRNAVFESFYRREPFGNGYAVYAGLEHIINYLKNLKFTESDLQYLKENEGYDDDFIDYLRNLKLKLTIRSMKEGEQL
;
A
#
# COMPACT_ATOMS: atom_id res chain seq x y z
N MET A 1 -17.11 0.15 2.61
CA MET A 1 -17.13 1.39 1.80
C MET A 1 -18.54 1.90 1.68
N THR A 2 -18.77 3.18 1.91
CA THR A 2 -20.07 3.83 1.75
C THR A 2 -20.34 4.20 0.29
N GLU A 3 -21.61 4.42 -0.09
CA GLU A 3 -21.95 4.88 -1.45
C GLU A 3 -21.27 6.23 -1.78
N ARG A 4 -21.12 7.10 -0.78
CA ARG A 4 -20.44 8.38 -0.94
C ARG A 4 -18.97 8.22 -1.28
N GLU A 5 -18.27 7.31 -0.58
CA GLU A 5 -16.86 6.99 -0.85
C GLU A 5 -16.69 6.40 -2.25
N ALA A 6 -17.58 5.49 -2.65
CA ALA A 6 -17.56 4.90 -3.97
C ALA A 6 -17.75 5.95 -5.10
N MET A 7 -18.53 7.00 -4.84
CA MET A 7 -18.75 8.08 -5.80
C MET A 7 -17.50 8.95 -6.03
N PHE A 8 -16.76 9.27 -4.96
CA PHE A 8 -15.57 10.13 -5.04
C PHE A 8 -14.28 9.37 -5.30
N TYR A 9 -14.24 8.09 -4.96
CA TYR A 9 -13.07 7.22 -5.06
C TYR A 9 -13.46 5.90 -5.73
N PRO A 10 -13.80 5.94 -7.03
CA PRO A 10 -14.28 4.75 -7.73
C PRO A 10 -13.27 3.58 -7.72
N GLU A 11 -11.97 3.87 -7.63
CA GLU A 11 -10.93 2.87 -7.50
C GLU A 11 -10.99 2.12 -6.17
N LEU A 12 -11.53 2.75 -5.11
CA LEU A 12 -11.71 2.14 -3.80
C LEU A 12 -13.06 1.41 -3.68
N ALA A 13 -13.95 1.60 -4.65
CA ALA A 13 -15.24 0.94 -4.69
C ALA A 13 -15.17 -0.52 -5.15
N LYS A 14 -14.02 -0.93 -5.68
CA LYS A 14 -13.80 -2.30 -6.12
C LYS A 14 -13.52 -3.19 -4.92
N ASP A 15 -14.03 -4.41 -4.96
CA ASP A 15 -13.74 -5.43 -3.95
C ASP A 15 -12.29 -5.92 -4.01
N ASP A 16 -11.60 -5.61 -5.10
CA ASP A 16 -10.22 -6.01 -5.31
C ASP A 16 -9.26 -5.14 -4.51
N SER A 17 -8.25 -5.79 -3.94
CA SER A 17 -7.15 -5.10 -3.29
C SER A 17 -6.31 -4.33 -4.31
N LEU A 18 -5.77 -3.18 -3.88
CA LEU A 18 -4.86 -2.37 -4.68
C LEU A 18 -3.38 -2.75 -4.46
N ALA A 19 -3.09 -3.99 -4.10
CA ALA A 19 -1.74 -4.43 -3.76
C ALA A 19 -0.73 -4.21 -4.90
N LEU A 20 -1.15 -4.34 -6.15
CA LEU A 20 -0.30 -4.06 -7.32
C LEU A 20 -0.28 -2.59 -7.75
N HIS A 21 -0.99 -1.72 -7.04
CA HIS A 21 -0.94 -0.29 -7.29
C HIS A 21 0.31 0.32 -6.62
N THR A 22 1.46 -0.13 -7.08
CA THR A 22 2.77 0.26 -6.57
C THR A 22 3.80 0.19 -7.70
N ASP A 23 4.98 0.70 -7.46
CA ASP A 23 6.07 0.59 -8.42
C ASP A 23 6.73 -0.79 -8.36
N LEU A 24 7.14 -1.30 -9.50
CA LEU A 24 7.75 -2.63 -9.58
C LEU A 24 9.00 -2.76 -8.71
N TYR A 25 9.78 -1.70 -8.58
CA TYR A 25 10.99 -1.75 -7.76
C TYR A 25 10.69 -2.07 -6.28
N GLU A 26 9.52 -1.69 -5.78
CA GLU A 26 9.11 -1.99 -4.41
C GLU A 26 8.85 -3.48 -4.22
N ILE A 27 8.22 -4.13 -5.20
CA ILE A 27 8.03 -5.59 -5.20
C ILE A 27 9.39 -6.30 -5.29
N ASN A 28 10.31 -5.79 -6.12
CA ASN A 28 11.67 -6.33 -6.21
C ASN A 28 12.43 -6.21 -4.88
N MET A 29 12.24 -5.13 -4.14
CA MET A 29 12.82 -4.96 -2.81
C MET A 29 12.24 -5.99 -1.82
N MET A 30 10.92 -6.19 -1.84
CA MET A 30 10.26 -7.23 -1.03
C MET A 30 10.84 -8.62 -1.34
N TYR A 31 11.01 -8.93 -2.61
CA TYR A 31 11.63 -10.19 -3.05
C TYR A 31 13.05 -10.36 -2.49
N THR A 32 13.85 -9.31 -2.57
CA THR A 32 15.21 -9.32 -2.02
C THR A 32 15.21 -9.56 -0.51
N TYR A 33 14.35 -8.87 0.23
CA TYR A 33 14.22 -9.05 1.68
C TYR A 33 13.79 -10.47 2.04
N PHE A 34 12.83 -11.00 1.29
CA PHE A 34 12.38 -12.37 1.47
C PHE A 34 13.52 -13.38 1.23
N LYS A 35 14.24 -13.26 0.12
CA LYS A 35 15.35 -14.16 -0.21
C LYS A 35 16.51 -14.09 0.78
N LYS A 36 16.73 -12.93 1.37
CA LYS A 36 17.78 -12.74 2.38
C LYS A 36 17.35 -13.09 3.80
N GLY A 37 16.10 -13.51 4.00
CA GLY A 37 15.57 -13.86 5.31
C GLY A 37 15.40 -12.67 6.26
N ILE A 38 15.25 -11.47 5.75
CA ILE A 38 15.10 -10.24 6.54
C ILE A 38 13.74 -9.56 6.37
N ALA A 39 12.76 -10.24 5.75
CA ALA A 39 11.45 -9.69 5.46
C ALA A 39 10.65 -9.28 6.72
N ASP A 40 10.94 -9.91 7.87
CA ASP A 40 10.23 -9.64 9.12
C ASP A 40 10.91 -8.56 10.00
N ARG A 41 11.96 -7.91 9.49
CA ARG A 41 12.61 -6.83 10.23
C ARG A 41 11.71 -5.60 10.32
N ASN A 42 11.72 -4.95 11.46
CA ASN A 42 11.02 -3.69 11.64
C ASN A 42 11.72 -2.56 10.88
N ALA A 43 10.93 -1.75 10.22
CA ALA A 43 11.40 -0.54 9.54
C ALA A 43 10.43 0.61 9.85
N VAL A 44 10.95 1.82 9.83
CA VAL A 44 10.17 3.04 10.05
C VAL A 44 10.24 3.89 8.80
N PHE A 45 9.08 4.27 8.31
CA PHE A 45 8.95 5.13 7.13
C PHE A 45 8.17 6.38 7.49
N GLU A 46 8.45 7.45 6.77
CA GLU A 46 7.74 8.71 6.91
C GLU A 46 7.09 9.07 5.58
N SER A 47 5.83 9.51 5.64
CA SER A 47 5.15 10.11 4.50
C SER A 47 5.13 11.63 4.67
N PHE A 48 5.50 12.34 3.62
CA PHE A 48 5.55 13.80 3.65
C PHE A 48 5.24 14.37 2.26
N TYR A 49 4.83 15.63 2.21
CA TYR A 49 4.70 16.32 0.94
C TYR A 49 6.02 17.01 0.57
N ARG A 50 6.40 16.96 -0.69
CA ARG A 50 7.67 17.51 -1.18
C ARG A 50 7.61 18.99 -1.48
N ARG A 51 6.44 19.48 -1.86
CA ARG A 51 6.21 20.86 -2.29
C ARG A 51 4.87 21.32 -1.75
N GLU A 52 4.84 22.60 -1.44
CA GLU A 52 3.60 23.26 -1.04
C GLU A 52 2.56 23.17 -2.15
N PRO A 53 1.37 22.65 -1.86
CA PRO A 53 0.29 22.66 -2.83
C PRO A 53 -0.13 24.11 -3.12
N PHE A 54 -0.25 24.42 -4.38
CA PHE A 54 -0.72 25.73 -4.87
C PHE A 54 0.10 26.94 -4.42
N GLY A 55 1.31 26.76 -3.88
CA GLY A 55 2.15 27.86 -3.42
C GLY A 55 1.64 28.59 -2.19
N ASN A 56 0.78 27.98 -1.38
CA ASN A 56 0.12 28.63 -0.24
C ASN A 56 0.90 28.59 1.08
N GLY A 57 2.06 27.95 1.13
CA GLY A 57 2.88 27.84 2.33
C GLY A 57 2.40 26.81 3.35
N TYR A 58 1.39 26.02 3.04
CA TYR A 58 0.87 24.98 3.92
C TYR A 58 0.16 23.87 3.12
N ALA A 59 -0.08 22.75 3.81
CA ALA A 59 -0.94 21.68 3.32
C ALA A 59 -1.90 21.29 4.43
N VAL A 60 -3.04 20.75 4.05
CA VAL A 60 -4.03 20.18 4.99
C VAL A 60 -3.97 18.67 4.89
N TYR A 61 -3.81 18.00 6.03
CA TYR A 61 -3.77 16.55 6.09
C TYR A 61 -5.18 15.98 5.87
N ALA A 62 -5.33 15.15 4.86
CA ALA A 62 -6.61 14.53 4.52
C ALA A 62 -6.41 13.14 3.94
N GLY A 63 -7.35 12.22 4.22
CA GLY A 63 -7.35 10.88 3.65
C GLY A 63 -6.91 9.77 4.59
N LEU A 64 -6.77 10.02 5.88
CA LEU A 64 -6.35 9.00 6.85
C LEU A 64 -7.26 7.78 6.85
N GLU A 65 -8.58 7.97 6.80
CA GLU A 65 -9.55 6.87 6.78
C GLU A 65 -9.35 5.96 5.56
N HIS A 66 -9.08 6.55 4.40
CA HIS A 66 -8.81 5.80 3.17
C HIS A 66 -7.52 4.97 3.28
N ILE A 67 -6.48 5.53 3.88
CA ILE A 67 -5.22 4.82 4.13
C ILE A 67 -5.47 3.62 5.04
N ILE A 68 -6.20 3.82 6.13
CA ILE A 68 -6.52 2.75 7.10
C ILE A 68 -7.32 1.64 6.42
N ASN A 69 -8.35 1.99 5.66
CA ASN A 69 -9.17 1.02 4.95
C ASN A 69 -8.37 0.25 3.89
N TYR A 70 -7.52 0.93 3.16
CA TYR A 70 -6.61 0.31 2.20
C TYR A 70 -5.72 -0.73 2.89
N LEU A 71 -5.09 -0.38 4.01
CA LEU A 71 -4.19 -1.27 4.72
C LEU A 71 -4.90 -2.45 5.37
N LYS A 72 -6.11 -2.25 5.88
CA LYS A 72 -6.93 -3.34 6.44
C LYS A 72 -7.31 -4.39 5.40
N ASN A 73 -7.52 -3.96 4.17
CA ASN A 73 -7.96 -4.81 3.06
C ASN A 73 -6.81 -5.25 2.15
N LEU A 74 -5.58 -4.86 2.46
CA LEU A 74 -4.43 -5.17 1.62
C LEU A 74 -4.19 -6.67 1.57
N LYS A 75 -4.28 -7.22 0.36
CA LYS A 75 -3.96 -8.60 0.07
C LYS A 75 -3.57 -8.73 -1.39
N PHE A 76 -2.74 -9.71 -1.70
CA PHE A 76 -2.49 -10.11 -3.08
C PHE A 76 -3.55 -11.12 -3.48
N THR A 77 -4.34 -10.81 -4.50
CA THR A 77 -5.33 -11.73 -5.05
C THR A 77 -4.65 -12.82 -5.90
N GLU A 78 -5.34 -13.91 -6.18
CA GLU A 78 -4.78 -14.96 -7.04
C GLU A 78 -4.45 -14.44 -8.44
N SER A 79 -5.23 -13.50 -8.98
CA SER A 79 -4.93 -12.87 -10.26
C SER A 79 -3.67 -11.98 -10.20
N ASP A 80 -3.46 -11.28 -9.09
CA ASP A 80 -2.23 -10.51 -8.84
C ASP A 80 -1.01 -11.43 -8.82
N LEU A 81 -1.11 -12.54 -8.10
CA LEU A 81 -0.04 -13.51 -7.95
C LEU A 81 0.29 -14.21 -9.27
N GLN A 82 -0.73 -14.51 -10.06
CA GLN A 82 -0.54 -15.08 -11.39
C GLN A 82 0.20 -14.09 -12.29
N TYR A 83 -0.19 -12.82 -12.26
CA TYR A 83 0.51 -11.78 -13.01
C TYR A 83 2.00 -11.69 -12.62
N LEU A 84 2.28 -11.64 -11.33
CA LEU A 84 3.66 -11.54 -10.83
C LEU A 84 4.50 -12.78 -11.22
N LYS A 85 3.91 -13.96 -11.20
CA LYS A 85 4.59 -15.17 -11.60
C LYS A 85 4.86 -15.22 -13.11
N GLU A 86 3.85 -14.94 -13.92
CA GLU A 86 3.92 -15.09 -15.37
C GLU A 86 4.68 -13.97 -16.07
N ASN A 87 4.47 -12.71 -15.63
CA ASN A 87 5.05 -11.56 -16.30
C ASN A 87 6.36 -11.09 -15.69
N GLU A 88 6.54 -11.25 -14.37
CA GLU A 88 7.74 -10.80 -13.66
C GLU A 88 8.67 -11.95 -13.27
N GLY A 89 8.23 -13.19 -13.39
CA GLY A 89 9.06 -14.37 -13.20
C GLY A 89 9.46 -14.66 -11.76
N TYR A 90 8.72 -14.17 -10.77
CA TYR A 90 9.00 -14.49 -9.36
C TYR A 90 8.80 -15.97 -9.09
N ASP A 91 9.62 -16.54 -8.19
CA ASP A 91 9.55 -17.95 -7.85
C ASP A 91 8.34 -18.29 -6.97
N ASP A 92 8.02 -19.58 -6.91
CA ASP A 92 6.85 -20.08 -6.19
C ASP A 92 6.93 -19.79 -4.68
N ASP A 93 8.11 -19.81 -4.09
CA ASP A 93 8.29 -19.53 -2.67
C ASP A 93 7.88 -18.11 -2.33
N PHE A 94 8.27 -17.14 -3.15
CA PHE A 94 7.89 -15.74 -2.97
C PHE A 94 6.40 -15.54 -3.22
N ILE A 95 5.83 -16.17 -4.24
CA ILE A 95 4.39 -16.12 -4.53
C ILE A 95 3.60 -16.66 -3.34
N ASP A 96 4.00 -17.76 -2.74
CA ASP A 96 3.36 -18.31 -1.54
C ASP A 96 3.51 -17.37 -0.32
N TYR A 97 4.67 -16.76 -0.18
CA TYR A 97 4.89 -15.74 0.86
C TYR A 97 3.91 -14.58 0.72
N LEU A 98 3.73 -14.04 -0.48
CA LEU A 98 2.77 -12.96 -0.74
C LEU A 98 1.32 -13.39 -0.52
N ARG A 99 0.97 -14.63 -0.90
CA ARG A 99 -0.37 -15.18 -0.68
C ARG A 99 -0.75 -15.20 0.79
N ASN A 100 0.18 -15.52 1.65
CA ASN A 100 -0.03 -15.67 3.08
C ASN A 100 0.37 -14.43 3.89
N LEU A 101 0.76 -13.36 3.21
CA LEU A 101 1.22 -12.14 3.87
C LEU A 101 0.13 -11.55 4.73
N LYS A 102 0.46 -11.31 6.01
CA LYS A 102 -0.36 -10.55 6.94
C LYS A 102 0.42 -9.32 7.36
N LEU A 103 -0.06 -8.18 6.94
CA LEU A 103 0.59 -6.91 7.26
C LEU A 103 0.47 -6.61 8.74
N LYS A 104 1.61 -6.33 9.40
CA LYS A 104 1.68 -5.82 10.76
C LYS A 104 2.26 -4.42 10.70
N LEU A 105 1.44 -3.43 10.98
CA LEU A 105 1.82 -2.05 10.81
C LEU A 105 1.26 -1.20 11.94
N THR A 106 2.09 -0.30 12.46
CA THR A 106 1.66 0.76 13.37
C THR A 106 1.74 2.08 12.62
N ILE A 107 0.65 2.83 12.61
CA ILE A 107 0.59 4.14 11.98
C ILE A 107 0.53 5.21 13.06
N ARG A 108 1.42 6.20 12.95
CA ARG A 108 1.32 7.45 13.70
C ARG A 108 1.02 8.54 12.70
N SER A 109 -0.03 9.30 12.93
CA SER A 109 -0.44 10.33 11.99
C SER A 109 -0.91 11.57 12.72
N MET A 110 -0.94 12.66 11.96
CA MET A 110 -1.70 13.86 12.33
C MET A 110 -3.20 13.52 12.33
N LYS A 111 -3.99 14.38 12.92
CA LYS A 111 -5.45 14.30 12.82
C LYS A 111 -5.93 14.74 11.46
N GLU A 112 -7.01 14.13 11.00
CA GLU A 112 -7.68 14.56 9.77
C GLU A 112 -8.03 16.06 9.86
N GLY A 113 -7.64 16.81 8.83
CA GLY A 113 -7.89 18.24 8.74
C GLY A 113 -6.84 19.13 9.40
N GLU A 114 -5.80 18.58 10.02
CA GLU A 114 -4.72 19.40 10.58
C GLU A 114 -3.88 20.05 9.48
N GLN A 115 -3.44 21.26 9.75
CA GLN A 115 -2.54 22.01 8.90
C GLN A 115 -1.09 21.59 9.13
N LEU A 116 -0.39 21.39 8.03
CA LEU A 116 1.04 21.08 8.00
C LEU A 116 1.87 22.33 7.74
#